data_ccedbed06ed52ff4e2ba7a730947d639
#
_entry.id   ccedbed06ed52ff4e2ba7a730947d639
#
_cell.length_a   1.000
_cell.length_b   1.000
_cell.length_c   1.000
_cell.angle_alpha   90.00
_cell.angle_beta   90.00
_cell.angle_gamma   90.00
#
_symmetry.space_group_name_H-M   'P 1'
#
loop_
_entity.id
_entity.type
_entity.pdbx_description
1 polymer ?
#
loop_
_entity_poly.entity_id
_entity_poly.type
_entity_poly.pdbx_seq_one_letter_code
_entity_poly.pdbx_strand_id
1 'polypeptide(L)'
;MVFRKLISIFAPMKRILIIDDEHDLCEILAFNLNAEGYDTTIAHSAAEALEEIEKSKSADTNFDLLLLDVMMDGMSGFELAKELKKQIPIIFLTAKDTEEDKLQGFSLGADDYIAKPFSVREVLARINAVLGRTASMKPEILTYKGLTVNLSNKTVQIDKKNISLTRTEFEILVLLLSEQYHVFTRQELLDRVWPDDVVVTDRTVDVNITRLRKKIGSYAGVIATRQGYGYCFEEI
;
A
#
# COMPACT_ATOMS: atom_id res chain seq x y z
N MET A 1 7.36 -1.51 -14.24
CA MET A 1 6.26 -2.47 -13.99
C MET A 1 6.59 -3.45 -12.87
N VAL A 2 7.82 -3.92 -12.73
CA VAL A 2 8.30 -4.87 -11.68
C VAL A 2 8.27 -4.27 -10.26
N PHE A 3 8.49 -2.97 -10.09
CA PHE A 3 8.44 -2.29 -8.78
C PHE A 3 7.08 -2.34 -8.09
N ARG A 4 5.98 -2.37 -8.86
CA ARG A 4 4.62 -2.51 -8.32
C ARG A 4 4.37 -3.89 -7.71
N LYS A 5 5.05 -4.92 -8.22
CA LYS A 5 4.89 -6.30 -7.77
C LYS A 5 5.66 -6.60 -6.47
N LEU A 6 6.82 -5.96 -6.25
CA LEU A 6 7.63 -6.18 -5.04
C LEU A 6 7.05 -5.51 -3.78
N ILE A 7 6.48 -4.30 -3.92
CA ILE A 7 5.80 -3.63 -2.81
C ILE A 7 4.47 -4.32 -2.47
N SER A 8 3.85 -4.96 -3.47
CA SER A 8 2.56 -5.65 -3.32
C SER A 8 2.62 -6.98 -2.57
N ILE A 9 3.81 -7.59 -2.36
CA ILE A 9 3.89 -8.91 -1.71
C ILE A 9 3.98 -8.79 -0.17
N PHE A 10 4.32 -7.61 0.37
CA PHE A 10 4.55 -7.44 1.82
C PHE A 10 4.03 -6.14 2.44
N ALA A 11 3.51 -5.20 1.66
CA ALA A 11 2.63 -4.20 2.23
C ALA A 11 1.32 -4.93 2.64
N PRO A 12 0.77 -4.66 3.84
CA PRO A 12 -0.56 -5.18 4.17
C PRO A 12 -1.49 -4.85 2.99
N MET A 13 -2.26 -5.84 2.54
CA MET A 13 -3.20 -5.66 1.43
C MET A 13 -4.07 -4.45 1.74
N LYS A 14 -4.17 -3.51 0.78
CA LYS A 14 -5.00 -2.33 0.97
C LYS A 14 -6.45 -2.77 1.10
N ARG A 15 -7.10 -2.35 2.19
CA ARG A 15 -8.45 -2.74 2.53
C ARG A 15 -9.45 -1.72 2.02
N ILE A 16 -10.41 -2.19 1.24
CA ILE A 16 -11.44 -1.36 0.62
C ILE A 16 -12.81 -1.81 1.14
N LEU A 17 -13.59 -0.89 1.67
CA LEU A 17 -14.99 -1.12 1.99
C LEU A 17 -15.86 -0.64 0.83
N ILE A 18 -16.64 -1.55 0.27
CA ILE A 18 -17.62 -1.28 -0.81
C ILE A 18 -18.98 -1.13 -0.16
N ILE A 19 -19.63 0.01 -0.37
CA ILE A 19 -20.90 0.37 0.26
C ILE A 19 -21.90 0.74 -0.83
N ASP A 20 -22.82 -0.16 -1.14
CA ASP A 20 -23.80 -0.01 -2.20
C ASP A 20 -24.94 -1.01 -1.95
N ASP A 21 -26.22 -0.62 -2.13
CA ASP A 21 -27.37 -1.50 -1.94
C ASP A 21 -27.62 -2.45 -3.13
N GLU A 22 -26.91 -2.23 -4.25
CA GLU A 22 -26.90 -3.14 -5.39
C GLU A 22 -25.95 -4.34 -5.13
N HIS A 23 -26.49 -5.47 -4.63
CA HIS A 23 -25.72 -6.68 -4.29
C HIS A 23 -24.82 -7.17 -5.43
N ASP A 24 -25.37 -7.31 -6.65
CA ASP A 24 -24.63 -7.82 -7.81
C ASP A 24 -23.44 -6.91 -8.18
N LEU A 25 -23.62 -5.59 -8.05
CA LEU A 25 -22.54 -4.63 -8.30
C LEU A 25 -21.42 -4.77 -7.26
N CYS A 26 -21.78 -4.91 -5.99
CA CYS A 26 -20.82 -5.14 -4.92
C CYS A 26 -19.98 -6.39 -5.15
N GLU A 27 -20.63 -7.51 -5.52
CA GLU A 27 -19.93 -8.77 -5.80
C GLU A 27 -18.97 -8.65 -7.00
N ILE A 28 -19.41 -8.01 -8.08
CA ILE A 28 -18.57 -7.78 -9.27
C ILE A 28 -17.35 -6.92 -8.91
N LEU A 29 -17.54 -5.85 -8.15
CA LEU A 29 -16.45 -4.99 -7.71
C LEU A 29 -15.49 -5.75 -6.80
N ALA A 30 -16.00 -6.45 -5.79
CA ALA A 30 -15.19 -7.21 -4.85
C ALA A 30 -14.35 -8.27 -5.56
N PHE A 31 -14.95 -9.05 -6.47
CA PHE A 31 -14.25 -10.06 -7.25
C PHE A 31 -13.05 -9.46 -8.02
N ASN A 32 -13.28 -8.36 -8.74
CA ASN A 32 -12.23 -7.74 -9.54
C ASN A 32 -11.15 -7.06 -8.69
N LEU A 33 -11.54 -6.39 -7.59
CA LEU A 33 -10.60 -5.75 -6.70
C LEU A 33 -9.71 -6.76 -5.96
N ASN A 34 -10.29 -7.87 -5.51
CA ASN A 34 -9.53 -8.98 -4.90
C ASN A 34 -8.53 -9.59 -5.90
N ALA A 35 -8.91 -9.75 -7.17
CA ALA A 35 -8.02 -10.23 -8.22
C ALA A 35 -6.83 -9.29 -8.47
N GLU A 36 -6.99 -7.98 -8.21
CA GLU A 36 -5.92 -6.96 -8.30
C GLU A 36 -5.11 -6.81 -7.01
N GLY A 37 -5.39 -7.63 -5.98
CA GLY A 37 -4.62 -7.69 -4.73
C GLY A 37 -5.08 -6.72 -3.64
N TYR A 38 -6.32 -6.26 -3.68
CA TYR A 38 -6.97 -5.56 -2.58
C TYR A 38 -7.67 -6.56 -1.65
N ASP A 39 -7.90 -6.19 -0.40
CA ASP A 39 -8.77 -6.91 0.54
C ASP A 39 -10.09 -6.15 0.62
N THR A 40 -11.21 -6.79 0.24
CA THR A 40 -12.51 -6.12 0.15
C THR A 40 -13.49 -6.61 1.20
N THR A 41 -14.22 -5.67 1.78
CA THR A 41 -15.40 -5.92 2.61
C THR A 41 -16.61 -5.24 1.93
N ILE A 42 -17.77 -5.85 2.01
CA ILE A 42 -19.01 -5.32 1.44
C ILE A 42 -19.95 -4.93 2.58
N ALA A 43 -20.64 -3.80 2.42
CA ALA A 43 -21.77 -3.37 3.23
C ALA A 43 -22.91 -2.91 2.32
N HIS A 44 -24.13 -3.31 2.58
CA HIS A 44 -25.29 -3.00 1.76
C HIS A 44 -26.15 -1.83 2.30
N SER A 45 -25.65 -1.20 3.37
CA SER A 45 -26.28 -0.03 3.98
C SER A 45 -25.26 0.81 4.75
N ALA A 46 -25.62 2.05 5.02
CA ALA A 46 -24.80 2.91 5.87
C ALA A 46 -24.63 2.35 7.29
N ALA A 47 -25.65 1.68 7.83
CA ALA A 47 -25.60 1.05 9.14
C ALA A 47 -24.58 -0.08 9.19
N GLU A 48 -24.61 -0.99 8.21
CA GLU A 48 -23.60 -2.05 8.08
C GLU A 48 -22.19 -1.49 7.90
N ALA A 49 -22.05 -0.44 7.09
CA ALA A 49 -20.75 0.21 6.89
C ALA A 49 -20.18 0.77 8.19
N LEU A 50 -20.99 1.41 9.02
CA LEU A 50 -20.56 1.91 10.33
C LEU A 50 -20.13 0.77 11.26
N GLU A 51 -20.86 -0.33 11.29
CA GLU A 51 -20.50 -1.51 12.08
C GLU A 51 -19.14 -2.08 11.64
N GLU A 52 -18.94 -2.25 10.32
CA GLU A 52 -17.67 -2.77 9.79
C GLU A 52 -16.48 -1.83 10.06
N ILE A 53 -16.69 -0.52 9.99
CA ILE A 53 -15.68 0.47 10.34
C ILE A 53 -15.32 0.40 11.82
N GLU A 54 -16.28 0.29 12.72
CA GLU A 54 -16.00 0.16 14.16
C GLU A 54 -15.33 -1.18 14.51
N LYS A 55 -15.74 -2.28 13.89
CA LYS A 55 -15.06 -3.59 14.03
C LYS A 55 -13.59 -3.47 13.57
N SER A 56 -13.36 -2.81 12.44
CA SER A 56 -12.01 -2.65 11.87
C SER A 56 -11.09 -1.83 12.79
N LYS A 57 -11.60 -0.75 13.39
CA LYS A 57 -10.87 0.06 14.37
C LYS A 57 -10.48 -0.74 15.61
N SER A 58 -11.42 -1.54 16.11
CA SER A 58 -11.22 -2.36 17.30
C SER A 58 -10.17 -3.47 17.09
N ALA A 59 -10.02 -3.93 15.85
CA ALA A 59 -9.04 -4.95 15.43
C ALA A 59 -7.70 -4.37 14.95
N ASP A 60 -7.53 -3.04 14.98
CA ASP A 60 -6.36 -2.31 14.38
C ASP A 60 -6.15 -2.63 12.88
N THR A 61 -7.26 -2.89 12.16
CA THR A 61 -7.28 -3.26 10.74
C THR A 61 -8.10 -2.26 9.93
N ASN A 62 -7.69 -1.00 9.93
CA ASN A 62 -8.44 0.10 9.31
C ASN A 62 -8.60 -0.07 7.79
N PHE A 63 -9.71 0.45 7.25
CA PHE A 63 -9.88 0.57 5.81
C PHE A 63 -9.02 1.70 5.25
N ASP A 64 -8.43 1.47 4.06
CA ASP A 64 -7.63 2.44 3.33
C ASP A 64 -8.45 3.32 2.40
N LEU A 65 -9.65 2.84 1.99
CA LEU A 65 -10.54 3.54 1.05
C LEU A 65 -11.98 3.02 1.20
N LEU A 66 -12.94 3.92 0.98
CA LEU A 66 -14.35 3.58 0.81
C LEU A 66 -14.77 3.81 -0.65
N LEU A 67 -15.44 2.83 -1.25
CA LEU A 67 -16.27 3.01 -2.43
C LEU A 67 -17.71 3.14 -1.94
N LEU A 68 -18.33 4.29 -2.14
CA LEU A 68 -19.58 4.64 -1.48
C LEU A 68 -20.62 5.11 -2.48
N ASP A 69 -21.72 4.38 -2.60
CA ASP A 69 -22.86 4.88 -3.34
C ASP A 69 -23.52 6.06 -2.61
N VAL A 70 -23.93 7.04 -3.39
CA VAL A 70 -24.66 8.19 -2.87
C VAL A 70 -26.13 7.87 -2.62
N MET A 71 -26.73 7.02 -3.46
CA MET A 71 -28.16 6.72 -3.51
C MET A 71 -28.46 5.38 -2.82
N MET A 72 -28.48 5.35 -1.50
CA MET A 72 -28.86 4.17 -0.71
C MET A 72 -30.14 4.43 0.05
N ASP A 73 -30.89 3.37 0.35
CA ASP A 73 -32.06 3.44 1.20
C ASP A 73 -31.72 3.85 2.63
N GLY A 74 -32.51 4.77 3.18
CA GLY A 74 -32.31 5.31 4.54
C GLY A 74 -31.26 6.44 4.57
N MET A 75 -30.08 6.20 5.16
CA MET A 75 -29.00 7.18 5.22
C MET A 75 -28.24 7.20 3.88
N SER A 76 -28.20 8.36 3.25
CA SER A 76 -27.49 8.57 1.99
C SER A 76 -25.97 8.48 2.17
N GLY A 77 -25.23 8.18 1.09
CA GLY A 77 -23.77 8.17 1.11
C GLY A 77 -23.16 9.54 1.51
N PHE A 78 -23.82 10.64 1.18
CA PHE A 78 -23.36 11.96 1.62
C PHE A 78 -23.48 12.17 3.13
N GLU A 79 -24.56 11.68 3.74
CA GLU A 79 -24.74 11.74 5.19
C GLU A 79 -23.72 10.88 5.91
N LEU A 80 -23.48 9.66 5.41
CA LEU A 80 -22.44 8.77 5.94
C LEU A 80 -21.05 9.41 5.84
N ALA A 81 -20.70 9.98 4.68
CA ALA A 81 -19.41 10.66 4.51
C ALA A 81 -19.21 11.82 5.49
N LYS A 82 -20.27 12.59 5.77
CA LYS A 82 -20.26 13.67 6.75
C LYS A 82 -20.04 13.17 8.17
N GLU A 83 -20.62 12.02 8.52
CA GLU A 83 -20.43 11.40 9.85
C GLU A 83 -19.00 10.89 10.04
N LEU A 84 -18.39 10.32 9.01
CA LEU A 84 -17.02 9.80 9.02
C LEU A 84 -15.93 10.88 9.10
N LYS A 85 -16.25 12.16 8.93
CA LYS A 85 -15.36 13.33 9.12
C LYS A 85 -13.99 13.21 8.44
N LYS A 86 -13.95 12.71 7.20
CA LYS A 86 -12.71 12.56 6.42
C LYS A 86 -11.63 11.67 7.06
N GLN A 87 -12.02 10.70 7.86
CA GLN A 87 -11.07 9.78 8.49
C GLN A 87 -10.50 8.76 7.51
N ILE A 88 -11.26 8.41 6.48
CA ILE A 88 -10.92 7.43 5.45
C ILE A 88 -11.16 8.08 4.09
N PRO A 89 -10.27 7.92 3.10
CA PRO A 89 -10.50 8.38 1.74
C PRO A 89 -11.78 7.81 1.13
N ILE A 90 -12.55 8.63 0.42
CA ILE A 90 -13.85 8.25 -0.16
C ILE A 90 -13.86 8.51 -1.66
N ILE A 91 -14.23 7.50 -2.43
CA ILE A 91 -14.65 7.63 -3.84
C ILE A 91 -16.16 7.40 -3.90
N PHE A 92 -16.92 8.39 -4.32
CA PHE A 92 -18.36 8.22 -4.54
C PHE A 92 -18.63 7.48 -5.85
N LEU A 93 -19.56 6.52 -5.80
CA LEU A 93 -20.18 5.86 -6.95
C LEU A 93 -21.61 6.36 -7.03
N THR A 94 -22.08 6.89 -8.17
CA THR A 94 -23.42 7.47 -8.18
C THR A 94 -24.03 7.59 -9.57
N ALA A 95 -25.35 7.44 -9.63
CA ALA A 95 -26.15 7.80 -10.80
C ALA A 95 -26.34 9.32 -10.98
N LYS A 96 -26.03 10.12 -9.95
CA LYS A 96 -26.12 11.58 -10.01
C LYS A 96 -24.86 12.14 -10.69
N ASP A 97 -25.02 12.71 -11.87
CA ASP A 97 -23.94 13.26 -12.70
C ASP A 97 -24.02 14.78 -12.87
N THR A 98 -24.80 15.45 -12.04
CA THR A 98 -24.91 16.92 -12.11
C THR A 98 -23.66 17.58 -11.53
N GLU A 99 -23.33 18.76 -12.03
CA GLU A 99 -22.22 19.57 -11.52
C GLU A 99 -22.42 19.93 -10.03
N GLU A 100 -23.69 20.16 -9.62
CA GLU A 100 -24.06 20.46 -8.24
C GLU A 100 -23.78 19.28 -7.30
N ASP A 101 -24.12 18.05 -7.69
CA ASP A 101 -23.86 16.84 -6.90
C ASP A 101 -22.36 16.59 -6.74
N LYS A 102 -21.57 16.82 -7.79
CA LYS A 102 -20.10 16.71 -7.73
C LYS A 102 -19.50 17.77 -6.79
N LEU A 103 -19.95 19.01 -6.88
CA LEU A 103 -19.51 20.10 -6.00
C LEU A 103 -19.90 19.81 -4.54
N GLN A 104 -21.07 19.25 -4.28
CA GLN A 104 -21.49 18.82 -2.95
C GLN A 104 -20.57 17.71 -2.42
N GLY A 105 -20.31 16.67 -3.20
CA GLY A 105 -19.40 15.58 -2.83
C GLY A 105 -17.99 16.08 -2.49
N PHE A 106 -17.41 16.95 -3.30
CA PHE A 106 -16.12 17.55 -3.02
C PHE A 106 -16.13 18.45 -1.78
N SER A 107 -17.21 19.21 -1.53
CA SER A 107 -17.34 20.02 -0.32
C SER A 107 -17.39 19.19 0.97
N LEU A 108 -17.90 17.96 0.88
CA LEU A 108 -17.91 16.97 1.97
C LEU A 108 -16.57 16.27 2.14
N GLY A 109 -15.64 16.49 1.20
CA GLY A 109 -14.27 16.02 1.28
C GLY A 109 -14.02 14.67 0.62
N ALA A 110 -14.81 14.32 -0.37
CA ALA A 110 -14.52 13.21 -1.26
C ALA A 110 -13.18 13.39 -1.96
N ASP A 111 -12.46 12.30 -2.13
CA ASP A 111 -11.18 12.28 -2.84
C ASP A 111 -11.36 12.10 -4.34
N ASP A 112 -12.46 11.46 -4.77
CA ASP A 112 -12.86 11.34 -6.17
C ASP A 112 -14.35 10.97 -6.33
N TYR A 113 -14.82 10.92 -7.59
CA TYR A 113 -16.20 10.72 -7.97
C TYR A 113 -16.32 9.93 -9.27
N ILE A 114 -17.18 8.89 -9.29
CA ILE A 114 -17.39 8.03 -10.44
C ILE A 114 -18.89 7.97 -10.75
N ALA A 115 -19.26 8.40 -11.97
CA ALA A 115 -20.66 8.33 -12.42
C ALA A 115 -21.02 6.92 -12.89
N LYS A 116 -22.17 6.40 -12.46
CA LYS A 116 -22.80 5.17 -13.02
C LYS A 116 -23.47 5.52 -14.37
N PRO A 117 -23.32 4.70 -15.43
CA PRO A 117 -22.57 3.45 -15.48
C PRO A 117 -21.06 3.64 -15.68
N PHE A 118 -20.25 2.84 -15.00
CA PHE A 118 -18.80 2.89 -15.08
C PHE A 118 -18.20 1.53 -15.47
N SER A 119 -16.95 1.52 -15.86
CA SER A 119 -16.18 0.28 -16.04
C SER A 119 -15.35 -0.04 -14.79
N VAL A 120 -15.15 -1.33 -14.51
CA VAL A 120 -14.23 -1.78 -13.44
C VAL A 120 -12.82 -1.19 -13.63
N ARG A 121 -12.38 -1.01 -14.88
CA ARG A 121 -11.13 -0.37 -15.22
C ARG A 121 -11.02 1.07 -14.73
N GLU A 122 -12.10 1.82 -14.83
CA GLU A 122 -12.17 3.20 -14.33
C GLU A 122 -12.09 3.21 -12.80
N VAL A 123 -12.86 2.36 -12.14
CA VAL A 123 -12.82 2.22 -10.67
C VAL A 123 -11.40 1.92 -10.19
N LEU A 124 -10.72 0.94 -10.79
CA LEU A 124 -9.34 0.58 -10.48
C LEU A 124 -8.36 1.74 -10.71
N ALA A 125 -8.52 2.48 -11.81
CA ALA A 125 -7.64 3.62 -12.09
C ALA A 125 -7.79 4.72 -11.04
N ARG A 126 -9.00 5.01 -10.59
CA ARG A 126 -9.30 6.02 -9.58
C ARG A 126 -8.87 5.59 -8.18
N ILE A 127 -9.11 4.33 -7.79
CA ILE A 127 -8.58 3.75 -6.53
C ILE A 127 -7.07 3.94 -6.48
N ASN A 128 -6.36 3.55 -7.56
CA ASN A 128 -4.91 3.71 -7.64
C ASN A 128 -4.47 5.18 -7.51
N ALA A 129 -5.22 6.12 -8.11
CA ALA A 129 -4.92 7.55 -8.04
C ALA A 129 -5.14 8.11 -6.63
N VAL A 130 -6.22 7.71 -5.95
CA VAL A 130 -6.55 8.16 -4.58
C VAL A 130 -5.56 7.56 -3.59
N LEU A 131 -5.38 6.25 -3.59
CA LEU A 131 -4.43 5.56 -2.69
C LEU A 131 -2.97 6.00 -2.95
N GLY A 132 -2.60 6.29 -4.20
CA GLY A 132 -1.30 6.84 -4.55
C GLY A 132 -1.06 8.24 -3.97
N ARG A 133 -2.08 9.10 -3.94
CA ARG A 133 -2.01 10.43 -3.30
C ARG A 133 -1.90 10.31 -1.78
N THR A 134 -2.66 9.42 -1.17
CA THR A 134 -2.66 9.19 0.29
C THR A 134 -1.33 8.57 0.76
N ALA A 135 -0.77 7.64 -0.03
CA ALA A 135 0.57 7.09 0.22
C ALA A 135 1.67 8.16 0.06
N SER A 136 1.50 9.13 -0.85
CA SER A 136 2.43 10.25 -1.02
C SER A 136 2.41 11.26 0.14
N MET A 137 1.35 11.26 0.96
CA MET A 137 1.25 12.15 2.14
C MET A 137 1.92 11.57 3.41
N LYS A 138 2.19 10.27 3.45
CA LYS A 138 3.05 9.67 4.48
C LYS A 138 4.27 9.08 3.78
N PRO A 139 5.45 9.70 3.89
CA PRO A 139 6.66 9.05 3.41
C PRO A 139 6.77 7.71 4.15
N GLU A 140 6.71 6.61 3.41
CA GLU A 140 7.00 5.31 3.98
C GLU A 140 8.45 5.33 4.45
N ILE A 141 8.66 5.37 5.75
CA ILE A 141 9.97 5.43 6.37
C ILE A 141 10.18 4.14 7.16
N LEU A 142 11.14 3.34 6.75
CA LEU A 142 11.63 2.24 7.56
C LEU A 142 12.72 2.77 8.49
N THR A 143 12.64 2.43 9.78
CA THR A 143 13.61 2.88 10.77
C THR A 143 14.13 1.71 11.60
N TYR A 144 15.42 1.77 11.89
CA TYR A 144 16.04 0.91 12.89
C TYR A 144 17.12 1.73 13.63
N LYS A 145 16.87 2.03 14.90
CA LYS A 145 17.74 2.94 15.68
C LYS A 145 17.98 4.27 14.91
N GLY A 146 19.23 4.60 14.57
CA GLY A 146 19.58 5.78 13.77
C GLY A 146 19.59 5.56 12.25
N LEU A 147 19.34 4.34 11.76
CA LEU A 147 19.17 4.05 10.33
C LEU A 147 17.75 4.40 9.90
N THR A 148 17.62 5.27 8.91
CA THR A 148 16.32 5.71 8.35
C THR A 148 16.34 5.55 6.85
N VAL A 149 15.37 4.82 6.29
CA VAL A 149 15.22 4.57 4.86
C VAL A 149 13.89 5.17 4.41
N ASN A 150 13.94 6.17 3.55
CA ASN A 150 12.74 6.78 2.96
C ASN A 150 12.46 6.13 1.60
N LEU A 151 11.34 5.40 1.51
CA LEU A 151 10.97 4.63 0.32
C LEU A 151 10.45 5.50 -0.81
N SER A 152 9.84 6.65 -0.49
CA SER A 152 9.24 7.56 -1.48
C SER A 152 10.33 8.28 -2.29
N ASN A 153 11.32 8.86 -1.63
CA ASN A 153 12.41 9.60 -2.28
C ASN A 153 13.71 8.79 -2.45
N LYS A 154 13.70 7.50 -2.02
CA LYS A 154 14.82 6.56 -2.13
C LYS A 154 16.11 7.05 -1.47
N THR A 155 15.98 7.68 -0.32
CA THR A 155 17.11 8.18 0.47
C THR A 155 17.32 7.33 1.71
N VAL A 156 18.59 7.23 2.12
CA VAL A 156 19.01 6.56 3.35
C VAL A 156 19.81 7.51 4.21
N GLN A 157 19.51 7.53 5.49
CA GLN A 157 20.22 8.31 6.49
C GLN A 157 20.72 7.41 7.62
N ILE A 158 21.89 7.71 8.12
CA ILE A 158 22.46 7.15 9.35
C ILE A 158 22.77 8.32 10.28
N ASP A 159 22.17 8.31 11.46
CA ASP A 159 22.31 9.37 12.46
C ASP A 159 22.12 10.77 11.83
N LYS A 160 21.03 10.90 11.03
CA LYS A 160 20.64 12.12 10.29
C LYS A 160 21.60 12.54 9.15
N LYS A 161 22.60 11.74 8.81
CA LYS A 161 23.51 11.98 7.68
C LYS A 161 23.10 11.13 6.48
N ASN A 162 22.94 11.75 5.32
CA ASN A 162 22.62 11.02 4.09
C ASN A 162 23.81 10.14 3.67
N ILE A 163 23.49 8.90 3.28
CA ILE A 163 24.43 7.98 2.63
C ILE A 163 23.95 7.67 1.22
N SER A 164 24.89 7.51 0.29
CA SER A 164 24.57 7.21 -1.11
C SER A 164 24.65 5.69 -1.35
N LEU A 165 23.51 5.09 -1.63
CA LEU A 165 23.41 3.71 -2.08
C LEU A 165 23.14 3.67 -3.59
N THR A 166 23.62 2.61 -4.25
CA THR A 166 23.13 2.27 -5.60
C THR A 166 21.71 1.76 -5.51
N ARG A 167 21.00 1.69 -6.63
CA ARG A 167 19.64 1.14 -6.70
C ARG A 167 19.56 -0.25 -6.06
N THR A 168 20.45 -1.15 -6.47
CA THR A 168 20.49 -2.54 -5.97
C THR A 168 20.78 -2.62 -4.47
N GLU A 169 21.75 -1.82 -3.96
CA GLU A 169 22.06 -1.76 -2.53
C GLU A 169 20.86 -1.23 -1.71
N PHE A 170 20.16 -0.23 -2.24
CA PHE A 170 18.94 0.29 -1.63
C PHE A 170 17.84 -0.76 -1.58
N GLU A 171 17.57 -1.46 -2.68
CA GLU A 171 16.55 -2.48 -2.77
C GLU A 171 16.83 -3.67 -1.84
N ILE A 172 18.09 -4.11 -1.75
CA ILE A 172 18.51 -5.14 -0.78
C ILE A 172 18.25 -4.65 0.66
N LEU A 173 18.65 -3.43 1.00
CA LEU A 173 18.47 -2.89 2.35
C LEU A 173 16.98 -2.81 2.72
N VAL A 174 16.16 -2.31 1.81
CA VAL A 174 14.70 -2.23 1.99
C VAL A 174 14.12 -3.62 2.24
N LEU A 175 14.48 -4.60 1.40
CA LEU A 175 13.96 -5.96 1.51
C LEU A 175 14.33 -6.59 2.86
N LEU A 176 15.59 -6.52 3.24
CA LEU A 176 16.07 -7.10 4.50
C LEU A 176 15.46 -6.39 5.73
N LEU A 177 15.34 -5.06 5.70
CA LEU A 177 14.81 -4.27 6.82
C LEU A 177 13.30 -4.41 6.98
N SER A 178 12.55 -4.62 5.90
CA SER A 178 11.10 -4.83 5.95
C SER A 178 10.70 -6.21 6.45
N GLU A 179 11.56 -7.21 6.30
CA GLU A 179 11.32 -8.59 6.76
C GLU A 179 12.42 -9.02 7.73
N GLN A 180 12.48 -8.35 8.88
CA GLN A 180 13.47 -8.63 9.91
C GLN A 180 13.39 -10.09 10.37
N TYR A 181 14.55 -10.69 10.63
CA TYR A 181 14.73 -12.09 11.02
C TYR A 181 14.39 -13.13 9.94
N HIS A 182 13.84 -12.75 8.79
CA HIS A 182 13.68 -13.65 7.65
C HIS A 182 15.03 -13.88 6.96
N VAL A 183 15.39 -15.15 6.74
CA VAL A 183 16.63 -15.52 6.04
C VAL A 183 16.34 -15.65 4.55
N PHE A 184 16.78 -14.68 3.78
CA PHE A 184 16.71 -14.72 2.32
C PHE A 184 17.84 -15.52 1.75
N THR A 185 17.53 -16.52 0.95
CA THR A 185 18.53 -17.21 0.12
C THR A 185 19.10 -16.26 -0.95
N ARG A 186 20.25 -16.59 -1.53
CA ARG A 186 20.80 -15.79 -2.64
C ARG A 186 19.89 -15.76 -3.83
N GLN A 187 19.21 -16.87 -4.15
CA GLN A 187 18.26 -16.94 -5.24
C GLN A 187 17.05 -16.05 -4.99
N GLU A 188 16.47 -16.07 -3.81
CA GLU A 188 15.34 -15.16 -3.46
C GLU A 188 15.74 -13.69 -3.55
N LEU A 189 16.96 -13.32 -3.15
CA LEU A 189 17.48 -11.96 -3.33
C LEU A 189 17.65 -11.62 -4.81
N LEU A 190 18.13 -12.55 -5.64
CA LEU A 190 18.24 -12.35 -7.08
C LEU A 190 16.86 -12.14 -7.71
N ASP A 191 15.91 -13.01 -7.45
CA ASP A 191 14.58 -13.00 -8.04
C ASP A 191 13.78 -11.72 -7.64
N ARG A 192 14.05 -11.18 -6.44
CA ARG A 192 13.34 -10.02 -5.91
C ARG A 192 13.98 -8.67 -6.24
N VAL A 193 15.29 -8.62 -6.43
CA VAL A 193 16.04 -7.36 -6.57
C VAL A 193 16.53 -7.11 -7.99
N TRP A 194 16.75 -8.16 -8.79
CA TRP A 194 17.20 -8.01 -10.17
C TRP A 194 16.05 -8.30 -11.15
N PRO A 195 15.98 -7.57 -12.29
CA PRO A 195 15.03 -7.87 -13.36
C PRO A 195 15.31 -9.25 -14.00
N ASP A 196 14.25 -9.92 -14.46
CA ASP A 196 14.32 -11.26 -15.08
C ASP A 196 15.20 -11.34 -16.33
N ASP A 197 15.46 -10.21 -16.99
CA ASP A 197 16.27 -10.08 -18.20
C ASP A 197 17.77 -9.91 -17.93
N VAL A 198 18.17 -9.84 -16.66
CA VAL A 198 19.58 -9.63 -16.26
C VAL A 198 20.18 -10.95 -15.77
N VAL A 199 21.13 -11.48 -16.53
CA VAL A 199 21.88 -12.68 -16.10
C VAL A 199 22.90 -12.30 -15.03
N VAL A 200 22.62 -12.67 -13.79
CA VAL A 200 23.48 -12.44 -12.63
C VAL A 200 23.74 -13.77 -11.88
N THR A 201 24.81 -13.81 -11.12
CA THR A 201 25.17 -14.98 -10.32
C THR A 201 25.07 -14.70 -8.82
N ASP A 202 25.03 -15.74 -8.01
CA ASP A 202 25.04 -15.66 -6.53
C ASP A 202 26.13 -14.72 -5.99
N ARG A 203 27.29 -14.71 -6.64
CA ARG A 203 28.40 -13.80 -6.27
C ARG A 203 28.03 -12.32 -6.39
N THR A 204 27.08 -11.98 -7.27
CA THR A 204 26.59 -10.59 -7.41
C THR A 204 25.90 -10.14 -6.13
N VAL A 205 25.13 -11.01 -5.49
CA VAL A 205 24.50 -10.74 -4.18
C VAL A 205 25.58 -10.49 -3.13
N ASP A 206 26.57 -11.39 -2.99
CA ASP A 206 27.63 -11.30 -1.97
C ASP A 206 28.43 -9.99 -2.11
N VAL A 207 28.72 -9.57 -3.34
CA VAL A 207 29.42 -8.31 -3.62
C VAL A 207 28.57 -7.10 -3.20
N ASN A 208 27.27 -7.10 -3.52
CA ASN A 208 26.39 -5.98 -3.14
C ASN A 208 26.16 -5.92 -1.63
N ILE A 209 26.00 -7.05 -0.95
CA ILE A 209 25.95 -7.12 0.53
C ILE A 209 27.24 -6.56 1.15
N THR A 210 28.40 -6.92 0.62
CA THR A 210 29.68 -6.43 1.12
C THR A 210 29.80 -4.91 0.97
N ARG A 211 29.39 -4.36 -0.19
CA ARG A 211 29.37 -2.91 -0.46
C ARG A 211 28.37 -2.20 0.42
N LEU A 212 27.16 -2.75 0.58
CA LEU A 212 26.13 -2.21 1.43
C LEU A 212 26.60 -2.13 2.89
N ARG A 213 27.15 -3.22 3.46
CA ARG A 213 27.73 -3.23 4.81
C ARG A 213 28.78 -2.13 5.01
N LYS A 214 29.66 -1.96 4.03
CA LYS A 214 30.68 -0.89 4.08
C LYS A 214 30.05 0.50 4.14
N LYS A 215 28.96 0.73 3.41
CA LYS A 215 28.28 2.04 3.34
C LYS A 215 27.43 2.35 4.57
N ILE A 216 26.79 1.34 5.15
CA ILE A 216 26.00 1.51 6.39
C ILE A 216 26.88 1.52 7.66
N GLY A 217 28.15 1.25 7.55
CA GLY A 217 29.17 1.49 8.57
C GLY A 217 28.89 0.83 9.91
N SER A 218 28.57 1.64 10.93
CA SER A 218 28.24 1.15 12.28
C SER A 218 27.07 0.16 12.33
N TYR A 219 26.21 0.19 11.33
CA TYR A 219 25.07 -0.73 11.18
C TYR A 219 25.40 -1.97 10.34
N ALA A 220 26.66 -2.21 9.92
CA ALA A 220 27.03 -3.36 9.10
C ALA A 220 26.62 -4.71 9.71
N GLY A 221 26.65 -4.82 11.03
CA GLY A 221 26.30 -6.02 11.78
C GLY A 221 24.83 -6.42 11.68
N VAL A 222 23.93 -5.49 11.42
CA VAL A 222 22.47 -5.80 11.30
C VAL A 222 22.17 -6.68 10.10
N ILE A 223 23.03 -6.68 9.08
CA ILE A 223 22.92 -7.62 7.96
C ILE A 223 23.74 -8.85 8.32
N ALA A 224 23.10 -9.85 8.90
CA ALA A 224 23.74 -11.10 9.29
C ALA A 224 23.90 -12.06 8.10
N THR A 225 24.97 -12.85 8.12
CA THR A 225 25.16 -13.96 7.17
C THR A 225 24.78 -15.26 7.87
N ARG A 226 23.80 -15.97 7.33
CA ARG A 226 23.50 -17.36 7.72
C ARG A 226 24.25 -18.30 6.80
N GLN A 227 25.33 -18.87 7.31
CA GLN A 227 26.26 -19.69 6.51
C GLN A 227 25.52 -20.86 5.85
N GLY A 228 25.62 -20.98 4.52
CA GLY A 228 24.91 -21.98 3.74
C GLY A 228 23.45 -21.63 3.38
N TYR A 229 22.86 -20.63 4.04
CA TYR A 229 21.44 -20.26 3.83
C TYR A 229 21.27 -18.93 3.11
N GLY A 230 21.96 -17.86 3.55
CA GLY A 230 21.81 -16.55 2.92
C GLY A 230 22.03 -15.39 3.88
N TYR A 231 21.15 -14.38 3.80
CA TYR A 231 21.27 -13.13 4.53
C TYR A 231 19.96 -12.76 5.20
N CYS A 232 20.02 -12.12 6.37
CA CYS A 232 18.87 -11.59 7.08
C CYS A 232 19.21 -10.27 7.77
N PHE A 233 18.18 -9.51 8.14
CA PHE A 233 18.32 -8.36 9.03
C PHE A 233 18.05 -8.83 10.46
N GLU A 234 18.97 -8.52 11.37
CA GLU A 234 18.86 -8.84 12.80
C GLU A 234 19.22 -7.62 13.64
N GLU A 235 18.58 -7.50 14.78
CA GLU A 235 18.95 -6.49 15.76
C GLU A 235 20.31 -6.79 16.41
N ILE A 236 21.13 -5.76 16.59
CA ILE A 236 22.41 -5.80 17.29
C ILE A 236 22.38 -4.90 18.52
#